data_3603c46f6c924e7fbf9fc55d12818806
#
_entry.id   3603c46f6c924e7fbf9fc55d12818806
#
_cell.length_a   1.000
_cell.length_b   1.000
_cell.length_c   1.000
_cell.angle_alpha   90.00
_cell.angle_beta   90.00
_cell.angle_gamma   90.00
#
_symmetry.space_group_name_H-M   'P 1'
#
loop_
_entity.id
_entity.type
_entity.pdbx_description
1 polymer ?
#
loop_
_entity_poly.entity_id
_entity_poly.type
_entity_poly.pdbx_seq_one_letter_code
_entity_poly.pdbx_strand_id
1 'polypeptide(L)'
;METIWDSHLNEKLRILADAAKYDVACTSSGVDRKNGSMGTGNAVACGICHSFSADGRCISLLKILLTNDCCYDCVYCVNRVGNDTERATFSPDEVCTLTMGFYRRNYIEGLFLSSAVYRNPSYTMELIYETVLRLRTVYHFHGYIHVKAIPGADPQLIQQTGFLVDRMSCNLELPTAEGLRSLAPNKPRRQLLKPMRQIQQQITVSKHEVALYRHAQPFVPAGQSTQMIIGATGESDYQIMSVSEALYGRFKMKRVFYSAYVGVNEDSRLPAVGTMPPLLREHRLYQADWLIRFYGFKAAELLSKRQPNFNLLLDPKCDWAVRHLETFPVEVMTADYYQLLRVPGLGVNSARRICRARRYGGLRFEDLKKMGVVLKRAMYFITCQGRVYMPFRMDERFITTNLLGLKERLPENVVRSGDTFRQLNLFDDFHLQMPVEQEDKRQVLTGQL
;
A
#
# COMPACT_ATOMS: atom_id res chain seq x y z
N MET A 1 -10.15 8.96 35.28
CA MET A 1 -9.32 9.65 34.26
C MET A 1 -10.19 10.71 33.64
N GLU A 2 -9.99 11.95 34.05
CA GLU A 2 -10.70 13.08 33.50
C GLU A 2 -10.47 13.15 32.00
N THR A 3 -11.52 13.30 31.25
CA THR A 3 -11.49 13.51 29.80
C THR A 3 -10.79 14.84 29.54
N ILE A 4 -9.56 14.78 29.04
CA ILE A 4 -8.65 15.93 28.86
C ILE A 4 -9.13 16.83 27.69
N TRP A 5 -10.13 16.37 26.96
CA TRP A 5 -10.74 17.07 25.84
C TRP A 5 -12.19 17.40 26.15
N ASP A 6 -12.67 18.52 25.65
CA ASP A 6 -14.09 18.84 25.60
C ASP A 6 -14.86 17.67 24.98
N SER A 7 -16.06 17.38 25.48
CA SER A 7 -16.94 16.33 24.97
C SER A 7 -17.19 16.47 23.46
N HIS A 8 -17.30 17.69 22.98
CA HIS A 8 -17.50 18.04 21.56
C HIS A 8 -16.25 17.65 20.70
N LEU A 9 -15.04 17.86 21.19
CA LEU A 9 -13.82 17.48 20.48
C LEU A 9 -13.67 15.95 20.40
N ASN A 10 -14.05 15.23 21.46
CA ASN A 10 -14.08 13.76 21.47
C ASN A 10 -15.10 13.20 20.47
N GLU A 11 -16.26 13.82 20.34
CA GLU A 11 -17.30 13.45 19.37
C GLU A 11 -16.78 13.61 17.93
N LYS A 12 -16.22 14.77 17.59
CA LYS A 12 -15.59 15.00 16.28
C LYS A 12 -14.48 13.99 16.02
N LEU A 13 -13.65 13.66 17.02
CA LEU A 13 -12.56 12.68 16.86
C LEU A 13 -13.12 11.29 16.53
N ARG A 14 -14.20 10.86 17.18
CA ARG A 14 -14.88 9.59 16.90
C ARG A 14 -15.34 9.54 15.43
N ILE A 15 -16.05 10.56 14.96
CA ILE A 15 -16.58 10.63 13.60
C ILE A 15 -15.47 10.66 12.56
N LEU A 16 -14.46 11.52 12.73
CA LEU A 16 -13.46 11.80 11.72
C LEU A 16 -12.31 10.76 11.71
N ALA A 17 -12.05 10.09 12.82
CA ALA A 17 -11.16 8.95 12.87
C ALA A 17 -11.81 7.70 12.25
N ASP A 18 -13.11 7.46 12.49
CA ASP A 18 -13.84 6.38 11.85
C ASP A 18 -13.95 6.58 10.33
N ALA A 19 -14.28 7.78 9.88
CA ALA A 19 -14.31 8.11 8.46
C ALA A 19 -12.94 7.94 7.77
N ALA A 20 -11.83 8.08 8.49
CA ALA A 20 -10.48 7.90 7.98
C ALA A 20 -10.10 6.43 7.71
N LYS A 21 -10.84 5.44 8.20
CA LYS A 21 -10.52 4.00 8.00
C LYS A 21 -10.54 3.58 6.53
N TYR A 22 -11.36 4.21 5.70
CA TYR A 22 -11.45 3.94 4.26
C TYR A 22 -10.26 4.45 3.45
N ASP A 23 -9.35 5.18 4.08
CA ASP A 23 -8.14 5.68 3.49
C ASP A 23 -6.96 4.75 3.82
N VAL A 24 -6.53 3.91 2.87
CA VAL A 24 -5.58 2.81 3.09
C VAL A 24 -4.12 3.24 2.97
N ALA A 25 -3.81 4.53 2.92
CA ALA A 25 -2.43 5.01 2.79
C ALA A 25 -1.47 4.59 3.95
N CYS A 26 -1.94 3.74 4.87
CA CYS A 26 -1.13 3.11 5.93
C CYS A 26 -1.82 1.86 6.49
N THR A 27 -1.04 0.95 7.06
CA THR A 27 -1.57 -0.25 7.72
C THR A 27 -2.11 0.11 9.11
N SER A 28 -3.44 0.06 9.30
CA SER A 28 -4.06 0.14 10.63
C SER A 28 -3.97 -1.21 11.34
N SER A 29 -3.85 -1.21 12.67
CA SER A 29 -3.73 -2.45 13.47
C SER A 29 -5.01 -3.31 13.47
N GLY A 30 -6.17 -2.73 13.13
CA GLY A 30 -7.46 -3.45 13.06
C GLY A 30 -7.93 -4.14 14.35
N VAL A 31 -7.30 -3.84 15.48
CA VAL A 31 -7.62 -4.47 16.77
C VAL A 31 -8.58 -3.59 17.54
N ASP A 32 -9.81 -4.09 17.74
CA ASP A 32 -10.79 -3.51 18.66
C ASP A 32 -10.97 -4.46 19.85
N ARG A 33 -10.59 -4.03 21.05
CA ARG A 33 -10.81 -4.76 22.31
C ARG A 33 -11.34 -3.82 23.37
N LYS A 34 -12.56 -4.09 23.85
CA LYS A 34 -13.11 -3.45 25.03
C LYS A 34 -12.66 -4.21 26.27
N ASN A 35 -12.27 -3.47 27.29
CA ASN A 35 -11.92 -4.04 28.59
C ASN A 35 -13.14 -4.68 29.25
N GLY A 36 -13.04 -5.97 29.59
CA GLY A 36 -13.97 -6.60 30.55
C GLY A 36 -13.57 -6.22 31.98
N SER A 37 -14.45 -6.49 32.94
CA SER A 37 -14.40 -6.03 34.34
C SER A 37 -13.14 -6.38 35.15
N MET A 38 -12.11 -7.03 34.57
CA MET A 38 -10.88 -7.45 35.28
C MET A 38 -9.57 -7.17 34.50
N GLY A 39 -9.55 -6.29 33.51
CA GLY A 39 -8.32 -5.98 32.73
C GLY A 39 -8.00 -4.49 32.68
N THR A 40 -6.75 -4.12 32.38
CA THR A 40 -6.31 -2.74 32.15
C THR A 40 -6.08 -2.48 30.66
N GLY A 41 -6.66 -1.41 30.10
CA GLY A 41 -6.44 -0.93 28.73
C GLY A 41 -7.53 -1.31 27.72
N ASN A 42 -7.89 -0.36 26.86
CA ASN A 42 -8.76 -0.54 25.72
C ASN A 42 -7.92 -0.39 24.44
N ALA A 43 -8.17 -1.23 23.42
CA ALA A 43 -7.63 -1.05 22.09
C ALA A 43 -8.77 -0.62 21.16
N VAL A 44 -8.64 0.55 20.53
CA VAL A 44 -9.60 1.07 19.56
C VAL A 44 -9.02 0.90 18.16
N ALA A 45 -9.81 0.33 17.26
CA ALA A 45 -9.38 0.01 15.90
C ALA A 45 -9.17 1.23 14.98
N CYS A 46 -9.56 2.42 15.41
CA CYS A 46 -9.51 3.65 14.61
C CYS A 46 -8.56 4.70 15.19
N GLY A 47 -8.08 5.62 14.33
CA GLY A 47 -7.36 6.83 14.72
C GLY A 47 -5.84 6.71 14.79
N ILE A 48 -5.26 5.54 14.98
CA ILE A 48 -3.80 5.35 14.93
C ILE A 48 -3.43 4.38 13.83
N CYS A 49 -2.54 4.82 12.95
CA CYS A 49 -1.99 3.99 11.89
C CYS A 49 -0.47 3.88 12.00
N HIS A 50 0.09 2.94 11.27
CA HIS A 50 1.52 2.70 11.25
C HIS A 50 2.10 2.97 9.86
N SER A 51 3.20 3.71 9.80
CA SER A 51 4.00 3.92 8.61
C SER A 51 5.44 3.47 8.89
N PHE A 52 6.21 3.23 7.85
CA PHE A 52 7.62 2.84 8.00
C PHE A 52 8.51 3.97 7.53
N SER A 53 9.47 4.34 8.36
CA SER A 53 10.53 5.27 8.02
C SER A 53 11.55 4.62 7.06
N ALA A 54 12.46 5.42 6.50
CA ALA A 54 13.47 4.93 5.57
C ALA A 54 14.44 3.90 6.18
N ASP A 55 14.60 3.93 7.50
CA ASP A 55 15.42 3.01 8.30
C ASP A 55 14.66 1.74 8.74
N GLY A 56 13.40 1.59 8.32
CA GLY A 56 12.56 0.41 8.61
C GLY A 56 11.85 0.45 9.97
N ARG A 57 11.97 1.53 10.76
CA ARG A 57 11.20 1.68 12.00
C ARG A 57 9.72 1.87 11.71
N CYS A 58 8.88 1.26 12.53
CA CYS A 58 7.43 1.51 12.53
C CYS A 58 7.15 2.83 13.26
N ILE A 59 6.48 3.75 12.58
CA ILE A 59 6.06 5.06 13.12
C ILE A 59 4.55 5.01 13.32
N SER A 60 4.09 5.31 14.54
CA SER A 60 2.67 5.46 14.86
C SER A 60 2.19 6.87 14.50
N LEU A 61 1.09 6.96 13.76
CA LEU A 61 0.54 8.23 13.28
C LEU A 61 -0.90 8.40 13.77
N LEU A 62 -1.25 9.60 14.24
CA LEU A 62 -2.65 9.98 14.35
C LEU A 62 -3.22 10.14 12.93
N LYS A 63 -4.20 9.32 12.59
CA LYS A 63 -4.84 9.32 11.27
C LYS A 63 -6.26 9.83 11.40
N ILE A 64 -6.50 11.02 10.88
CA ILE A 64 -7.80 11.69 10.93
C ILE A 64 -8.13 12.37 9.61
N LEU A 65 -9.41 12.61 9.38
CA LEU A 65 -9.88 13.59 8.41
C LEU A 65 -9.98 14.97 9.06
N LEU A 66 -9.61 16.01 8.33
CA LEU A 66 -9.94 17.40 8.71
C LEU A 66 -11.45 17.59 8.72
N THR A 67 -12.12 17.05 7.71
CA THR A 67 -13.57 17.02 7.59
C THR A 67 -14.04 15.81 6.79
N ASN A 68 -15.22 15.28 7.09
CA ASN A 68 -15.94 14.34 6.24
C ASN A 68 -17.12 14.98 5.50
N ASP A 69 -17.34 16.29 5.67
CA ASP A 69 -18.30 17.07 4.89
C ASP A 69 -17.73 17.36 3.50
N CYS A 70 -18.32 16.74 2.48
CA CYS A 70 -17.78 16.73 1.11
C CYS A 70 -18.78 17.34 0.13
N CYS A 71 -18.30 18.26 -0.71
CA CYS A 71 -19.10 18.81 -1.81
C CYS A 71 -19.06 17.92 -3.09
N TYR A 72 -18.30 16.82 -3.10
CA TYR A 72 -18.20 15.90 -4.22
C TYR A 72 -19.13 14.70 -4.07
N ASP A 73 -19.55 14.15 -5.20
CA ASP A 73 -20.45 13.00 -5.26
C ASP A 73 -19.75 11.76 -5.85
N CYS A 74 -18.62 11.36 -5.28
CA CYS A 74 -17.93 10.15 -5.68
C CYS A 74 -18.72 8.92 -5.25
N VAL A 75 -19.25 8.14 -6.19
CA VAL A 75 -20.22 7.06 -5.95
C VAL A 75 -19.71 5.98 -4.99
N TYR A 76 -18.39 5.71 -4.99
CA TYR A 76 -17.76 4.73 -4.11
C TYR A 76 -17.49 5.24 -2.69
N CYS A 77 -17.72 6.52 -2.40
CA CYS A 77 -17.28 7.14 -1.15
C CYS A 77 -18.40 7.22 -0.12
N VAL A 78 -18.11 6.81 1.11
CA VAL A 78 -19.04 6.94 2.24
C VAL A 78 -19.37 8.41 2.55
N ASN A 79 -18.41 9.32 2.30
CA ASN A 79 -18.53 10.75 2.59
C ASN A 79 -19.07 11.57 1.40
N ARG A 80 -19.63 10.94 0.36
CA ARG A 80 -20.24 11.67 -0.77
C ARG A 80 -21.36 12.59 -0.29
N VAL A 81 -21.61 13.68 -1.02
CA VAL A 81 -22.62 14.69 -0.64
C VAL A 81 -24.03 14.09 -0.49
N GLY A 82 -24.37 13.08 -1.30
CA GLY A 82 -25.70 12.44 -1.28
C GLY A 82 -25.93 11.44 -0.14
N ASN A 83 -24.93 11.16 0.71
CA ASN A 83 -25.09 10.23 1.82
C ASN A 83 -25.52 10.95 3.11
N ASP A 84 -26.49 10.37 3.81
CA ASP A 84 -26.88 10.79 5.15
C ASP A 84 -25.93 10.18 6.19
N THR A 85 -24.74 10.75 6.29
CA THR A 85 -23.72 10.36 7.28
C THR A 85 -23.48 11.51 8.25
N GLU A 86 -23.20 11.17 9.50
CA GLU A 86 -22.83 12.14 10.52
C GLU A 86 -21.62 12.97 10.07
N ARG A 87 -21.75 14.30 10.02
CA ARG A 87 -20.73 15.22 9.50
C ARG A 87 -20.02 15.95 10.63
N ALA A 88 -18.71 16.07 10.52
CA ALA A 88 -17.91 16.87 11.43
C ALA A 88 -16.78 17.56 10.66
N THR A 89 -16.32 18.70 11.22
CA THR A 89 -15.18 19.45 10.69
C THR A 89 -14.35 19.93 11.85
N PHE A 90 -13.04 19.63 11.83
CA PHE A 90 -12.08 20.22 12.75
C PHE A 90 -11.65 21.61 12.27
N SER A 91 -11.44 22.51 13.22
CA SER A 91 -10.61 23.69 12.97
C SER A 91 -9.12 23.32 12.97
N PRO A 92 -8.24 24.16 12.37
CA PRO A 92 -6.79 23.98 12.47
C PRO A 92 -6.30 23.83 13.92
N ASP A 93 -6.83 24.61 14.85
CA ASP A 93 -6.46 24.56 16.26
C ASP A 93 -6.86 23.26 16.95
N GLU A 94 -8.03 22.73 16.63
CA GLU A 94 -8.47 21.44 17.16
C GLU A 94 -7.53 20.31 16.72
N VAL A 95 -7.14 20.28 15.43
CA VAL A 95 -6.18 19.29 14.92
C VAL A 95 -4.82 19.44 15.61
N CYS A 96 -4.34 20.67 15.78
CA CYS A 96 -3.09 20.94 16.49
C CYS A 96 -3.15 20.45 17.96
N THR A 97 -4.24 20.76 18.65
CA THR A 97 -4.46 20.37 20.06
C THR A 97 -4.47 18.84 20.19
N LEU A 98 -5.19 18.13 19.33
CA LEU A 98 -5.23 16.67 19.30
C LEU A 98 -3.83 16.09 19.03
N THR A 99 -3.17 16.57 17.98
CA THR A 99 -1.84 16.08 17.59
C THR A 99 -0.84 16.23 18.71
N MET A 100 -0.75 17.42 19.31
CA MET A 100 0.17 17.70 20.40
C MET A 100 -0.16 16.92 21.69
N GLY A 101 -1.45 16.76 21.96
CA GLY A 101 -1.90 16.00 23.11
C GLY A 101 -1.56 14.51 23.03
N PHE A 102 -1.77 13.87 21.88
CA PHE A 102 -1.37 12.48 21.64
C PHE A 102 0.15 12.32 21.59
N TYR A 103 0.85 13.28 20.99
CA TYR A 103 2.32 13.24 20.87
C TYR A 103 2.99 13.36 22.26
N ARG A 104 2.59 14.32 23.09
CA ARG A 104 3.13 14.50 24.45
C ARG A 104 2.94 13.28 25.36
N ARG A 105 1.95 12.44 25.08
CA ARG A 105 1.69 11.18 25.80
C ARG A 105 2.37 9.97 25.16
N ASN A 106 3.21 10.17 24.14
CA ASN A 106 3.90 9.10 23.40
C ASN A 106 2.95 8.08 22.74
N TYR A 107 1.72 8.48 22.40
CA TYR A 107 0.80 7.60 21.66
C TYR A 107 1.09 7.59 20.17
N ILE A 108 1.64 8.67 19.64
CA ILE A 108 1.97 8.88 18.25
C ILE A 108 3.33 9.52 18.08
N GLU A 109 3.95 9.29 16.93
CA GLU A 109 5.19 9.94 16.47
C GLU A 109 4.92 10.97 15.36
N GLY A 110 3.67 11.02 14.84
CA GLY A 110 3.33 11.93 13.76
C GLY A 110 1.84 12.01 13.47
N LEU A 111 1.52 12.78 12.44
CA LEU A 111 0.17 13.04 11.95
C LEU A 111 0.02 12.57 10.50
N PHE A 112 -1.08 11.87 10.20
CA PHE A 112 -1.58 11.68 8.85
C PHE A 112 -2.92 12.40 8.71
N LEU A 113 -2.88 13.55 8.02
CA LEU A 113 -4.03 14.40 7.80
C LEU A 113 -4.54 14.25 6.37
N SER A 114 -5.75 13.77 6.23
CA SER A 114 -6.52 13.77 4.99
C SER A 114 -7.79 14.60 5.14
N SER A 115 -8.59 14.74 4.08
CA SER A 115 -9.83 15.50 4.12
C SER A 115 -10.78 15.06 3.01
N ALA A 116 -12.08 15.15 3.24
CA ALA A 116 -13.07 15.36 2.19
C ALA A 116 -12.88 16.77 1.58
N VAL A 117 -13.56 17.08 0.49
CA VAL A 117 -13.48 18.40 -0.14
C VAL A 117 -14.58 19.29 0.44
N TYR A 118 -14.22 20.13 1.39
CA TYR A 118 -15.12 21.04 2.07
C TYR A 118 -15.27 22.35 1.29
N ARG A 119 -16.46 22.75 0.95
CA ARG A 119 -16.81 23.94 0.14
C ARG A 119 -16.16 23.90 -1.27
N ASN A 120 -14.84 23.97 -1.34
CA ASN A 120 -14.05 23.86 -2.57
C ASN A 120 -12.62 23.34 -2.29
N PRO A 121 -11.90 22.89 -3.32
CA PRO A 121 -10.55 22.32 -3.15
C PRO A 121 -9.53 23.27 -2.51
N SER A 122 -9.50 24.54 -2.93
CA SER A 122 -8.52 25.52 -2.44
C SER A 122 -8.78 25.85 -0.97
N TYR A 123 -10.02 26.12 -0.60
CA TYR A 123 -10.37 26.37 0.79
C TYR A 123 -10.03 25.19 1.72
N THR A 124 -10.29 23.97 1.27
CA THR A 124 -9.89 22.78 2.04
C THR A 124 -8.37 22.71 2.20
N MET A 125 -7.62 23.00 1.13
CA MET A 125 -6.16 22.98 1.17
C MET A 125 -5.57 24.12 2.03
N GLU A 126 -6.24 25.28 2.10
CA GLU A 126 -5.90 26.39 3.01
C GLU A 126 -5.98 25.95 4.47
N LEU A 127 -7.05 25.27 4.87
CA LEU A 127 -7.22 24.76 6.24
C LEU A 127 -6.14 23.71 6.58
N ILE A 128 -5.78 22.85 5.63
CA ILE A 128 -4.69 21.88 5.77
C ILE A 128 -3.35 22.62 5.92
N TYR A 129 -3.09 23.60 5.05
CA TYR A 129 -1.87 24.43 5.11
C TYR A 129 -1.74 25.14 6.45
N GLU A 130 -2.80 25.80 6.89
CA GLU A 130 -2.83 26.51 8.18
C GLU A 130 -2.54 25.55 9.35
N THR A 131 -3.15 24.37 9.33
CA THR A 131 -2.91 23.33 10.36
C THR A 131 -1.43 22.97 10.44
N VAL A 132 -0.79 22.63 9.30
CA VAL A 132 0.61 22.19 9.31
C VAL A 132 1.56 23.37 9.58
N LEU A 133 1.21 24.59 9.14
CA LEU A 133 1.96 25.79 9.45
C LEU A 133 1.98 26.04 10.97
N ARG A 134 0.82 26.03 11.64
CA ARG A 134 0.71 26.18 13.09
C ARG A 134 1.48 25.09 13.84
N LEU A 135 1.36 23.82 13.41
CA LEU A 135 2.15 22.73 14.01
C LEU A 135 3.65 23.02 13.96
N ARG A 136 4.17 23.49 12.81
CA ARG A 136 5.59 23.73 12.64
C ARG A 136 6.08 25.02 13.32
N THR A 137 5.32 26.11 13.24
CA THR A 137 5.77 27.45 13.67
C THR A 137 5.34 27.81 15.10
N VAL A 138 4.12 27.47 15.50
CA VAL A 138 3.60 27.81 16.83
C VAL A 138 3.88 26.71 17.85
N TYR A 139 3.61 25.44 17.47
CA TYR A 139 3.79 24.32 18.38
C TYR A 139 5.18 23.69 18.29
N HIS A 140 6.02 24.10 17.36
CA HIS A 140 7.37 23.57 17.11
C HIS A 140 7.38 22.04 17.03
N PHE A 141 6.35 21.48 16.38
CA PHE A 141 6.19 20.04 16.21
C PHE A 141 7.17 19.52 15.16
N HIS A 142 8.14 18.71 15.56
CA HIS A 142 9.15 18.09 14.70
C HIS A 142 8.83 16.65 14.31
N GLY A 143 7.66 16.11 14.75
CA GLY A 143 7.19 14.77 14.37
C GLY A 143 6.87 14.67 12.87
N TYR A 144 6.71 13.44 12.40
CA TYR A 144 6.39 13.15 11.01
C TYR A 144 5.01 13.66 10.61
N ILE A 145 4.90 14.34 9.47
CA ILE A 145 3.61 14.81 8.93
C ILE A 145 3.43 14.26 7.50
N HIS A 146 2.34 13.54 7.31
CA HIS A 146 1.85 13.12 6.00
C HIS A 146 0.52 13.78 5.70
N VAL A 147 0.41 14.45 4.55
CA VAL A 147 -0.80 15.16 4.13
C VAL A 147 -1.28 14.62 2.79
N LYS A 148 -2.60 14.57 2.61
CA LYS A 148 -3.20 14.41 1.29
C LYS A 148 -3.41 15.76 0.62
N ALA A 149 -2.76 15.96 -0.52
CA ALA A 149 -3.02 17.10 -1.41
C ALA A 149 -4.43 16.97 -2.01
N ILE A 150 -5.19 18.05 -1.95
CA ILE A 150 -6.55 18.08 -2.49
C ILE A 150 -6.51 18.32 -4.01
N PRO A 151 -7.05 17.41 -4.83
CA PRO A 151 -7.09 17.58 -6.28
C PRO A 151 -7.89 18.82 -6.67
N GLY A 152 -7.32 19.64 -7.54
CA GLY A 152 -7.97 20.89 -7.97
C GLY A 152 -7.69 22.10 -7.10
N ALA A 153 -6.97 21.96 -5.98
CA ALA A 153 -6.54 23.07 -5.15
C ALA A 153 -5.48 23.95 -5.85
N ASP A 154 -5.35 25.19 -5.34
CA ASP A 154 -4.34 26.12 -5.81
C ASP A 154 -2.93 25.49 -5.74
N PRO A 155 -2.16 25.49 -6.84
CA PRO A 155 -0.81 24.97 -6.88
C PRO A 155 0.15 25.62 -5.86
N GLN A 156 -0.04 26.89 -5.53
CA GLN A 156 0.79 27.59 -4.55
C GLN A 156 0.61 27.03 -3.15
N LEU A 157 -0.64 26.74 -2.76
CA LEU A 157 -0.94 26.09 -1.47
C LEU A 157 -0.34 24.70 -1.35
N ILE A 158 -0.40 23.91 -2.43
CA ILE A 158 0.24 22.58 -2.47
C ILE A 158 1.76 22.72 -2.31
N GLN A 159 2.37 23.70 -2.97
CA GLN A 159 3.80 23.96 -2.86
C GLN A 159 4.20 24.40 -1.46
N GLN A 160 3.52 25.39 -0.89
CA GLN A 160 3.79 25.88 0.47
C GLN A 160 3.67 24.76 1.51
N THR A 161 2.59 23.98 1.41
CA THR A 161 2.38 22.80 2.29
C THR A 161 3.53 21.81 2.16
N GLY A 162 4.04 21.57 0.95
CA GLY A 162 5.11 20.61 0.70
C GLY A 162 6.42 20.89 1.41
N PHE A 163 6.74 22.16 1.73
CA PHE A 163 7.89 22.52 2.54
C PHE A 163 7.69 22.26 4.05
N LEU A 164 6.45 22.08 4.49
CA LEU A 164 6.12 21.88 5.91
C LEU A 164 5.90 20.42 6.29
N VAL A 165 5.77 19.52 5.29
CA VAL A 165 5.41 18.13 5.51
C VAL A 165 6.48 17.16 5.02
N ASP A 166 6.52 15.96 5.62
CA ASP A 166 7.51 14.94 5.25
C ASP A 166 7.07 14.16 4.02
N ARG A 167 5.78 13.86 3.91
CA ARG A 167 5.18 13.14 2.78
C ARG A 167 3.91 13.81 2.32
N MET A 168 3.71 13.78 1.01
CA MET A 168 2.46 14.21 0.40
C MET A 168 1.90 13.12 -0.49
N SER A 169 0.60 12.92 -0.49
CA SER A 169 -0.07 11.96 -1.39
C SER A 169 -1.24 12.63 -2.10
N CYS A 170 -1.50 12.19 -3.31
CA CYS A 170 -2.70 12.53 -4.05
C CYS A 170 -3.24 11.21 -4.62
N ASN A 171 -4.49 10.87 -4.29
CA ASN A 171 -5.07 9.61 -4.74
C ASN A 171 -5.40 9.66 -6.24
N LEU A 172 -5.03 8.60 -6.96
CA LEU A 172 -5.48 8.38 -8.33
C LEU A 172 -6.92 7.86 -8.38
N GLU A 173 -7.37 7.24 -7.29
CA GLU A 173 -8.68 6.62 -7.06
C GLU A 173 -8.91 5.40 -7.96
N LEU A 174 -9.06 5.58 -9.28
CA LEU A 174 -9.31 4.51 -10.23
C LEU A 174 -8.25 4.50 -11.33
N PRO A 175 -7.84 3.33 -11.84
CA PRO A 175 -6.76 3.23 -12.83
C PRO A 175 -7.14 3.78 -14.19
N THR A 176 -8.44 3.80 -14.55
CA THR A 176 -8.92 4.25 -15.86
C THR A 176 -9.63 5.60 -15.83
N ALA A 177 -9.57 6.33 -16.93
CA ALA A 177 -10.31 7.59 -17.10
C ALA A 177 -11.82 7.34 -17.21
N GLU A 178 -12.22 6.18 -17.72
CA GLU A 178 -13.62 5.78 -17.84
C GLU A 178 -14.23 5.50 -16.48
N GLY A 179 -13.56 4.71 -15.64
CA GLY A 179 -13.96 4.46 -14.26
C GLY A 179 -14.10 5.77 -13.46
N LEU A 180 -13.14 6.70 -13.62
CA LEU A 180 -13.23 8.02 -12.97
C LEU A 180 -14.43 8.83 -13.46
N ARG A 181 -14.72 8.86 -14.75
CA ARG A 181 -15.90 9.57 -15.27
C ARG A 181 -17.21 8.98 -14.76
N SER A 182 -17.28 7.67 -14.64
CA SER A 182 -18.45 6.96 -14.14
C SER A 182 -18.67 7.14 -12.65
N LEU A 183 -17.63 6.98 -11.83
CA LEU A 183 -17.75 6.88 -10.37
C LEU A 183 -17.29 8.12 -9.61
N ALA A 184 -16.52 9.02 -10.23
CA ALA A 184 -16.00 10.23 -9.60
C ALA A 184 -16.00 11.42 -10.58
N PRO A 185 -17.18 11.87 -11.08
CA PRO A 185 -17.27 12.88 -12.13
C PRO A 185 -16.61 14.22 -11.75
N ASN A 186 -16.59 14.55 -10.45
CA ASN A 186 -15.94 15.76 -9.93
C ASN A 186 -14.41 15.68 -9.88
N LYS A 187 -13.81 14.48 -10.16
CA LYS A 187 -12.36 14.24 -10.12
C LYS A 187 -11.81 13.82 -11.49
N PRO A 188 -11.82 14.71 -12.52
CA PRO A 188 -11.26 14.34 -13.81
C PRO A 188 -9.76 14.00 -13.67
N ARG A 189 -9.31 12.99 -14.41
CA ARG A 189 -7.94 12.46 -14.34
C ARG A 189 -6.86 13.54 -14.42
N ARG A 190 -7.08 14.60 -15.22
CA ARG A 190 -6.14 15.72 -15.31
C ARG A 190 -5.93 16.43 -13.97
N GLN A 191 -7.01 16.62 -13.18
CA GLN A 191 -6.91 17.26 -11.86
C GLN A 191 -6.18 16.38 -10.83
N LEU A 192 -6.24 15.06 -10.96
CA LEU A 192 -5.50 14.14 -10.10
C LEU A 192 -4.00 14.09 -10.45
N LEU A 193 -3.67 14.10 -11.75
CA LEU A 193 -2.29 14.01 -12.22
C LEU A 193 -1.51 15.34 -12.12
N LYS A 194 -2.19 16.49 -12.15
CA LYS A 194 -1.55 17.81 -12.06
C LYS A 194 -0.76 17.99 -10.75
N PRO A 195 -1.36 17.81 -9.55
CA PRO A 195 -0.61 17.91 -8.31
C PRO A 195 0.50 16.85 -8.20
N MET A 196 0.29 15.61 -8.66
CA MET A 196 1.35 14.59 -8.65
C MET A 196 2.58 15.02 -9.46
N ARG A 197 2.36 15.63 -10.62
CA ARG A 197 3.45 16.16 -11.47
C ARG A 197 4.16 17.32 -10.81
N GLN A 198 3.40 18.26 -10.24
CA GLN A 198 3.94 19.40 -9.52
C GLN A 198 4.81 18.96 -8.35
N ILE A 199 4.30 18.05 -7.50
CA ILE A 199 5.05 17.51 -6.35
C ILE A 199 6.34 16.83 -6.83
N GLN A 200 6.29 16.03 -7.89
CA GLN A 200 7.47 15.36 -8.43
C GLN A 200 8.53 16.36 -8.93
N GLN A 201 8.10 17.41 -9.65
CA GLN A 201 9.01 18.47 -10.13
C GLN A 201 9.68 19.19 -8.96
N GLN A 202 8.90 19.60 -7.95
CA GLN A 202 9.42 20.27 -6.77
C GLN A 202 10.37 19.38 -5.93
N ILE A 203 10.07 18.08 -5.78
CA ILE A 203 10.99 17.13 -5.15
C ILE A 203 12.33 17.09 -5.91
N THR A 204 12.30 17.14 -7.23
CA THR A 204 13.53 17.08 -8.05
C THR A 204 14.34 18.35 -7.89
N VAL A 205 13.69 19.51 -7.97
CA VAL A 205 14.33 20.83 -7.76
C VAL A 205 14.92 20.90 -6.36
N SER A 206 14.13 20.61 -5.32
CA SER A 206 14.58 20.69 -3.94
C SER A 206 15.74 19.75 -3.63
N LYS A 207 15.79 18.54 -4.19
CA LYS A 207 16.94 17.64 -4.04
C LYS A 207 18.23 18.24 -4.60
N HIS A 208 18.14 18.95 -5.71
CA HIS A 208 19.28 19.62 -6.31
C HIS A 208 19.72 20.83 -5.45
N GLU A 209 18.76 21.63 -4.98
CA GLU A 209 19.03 22.77 -4.11
C GLU A 209 19.66 22.37 -2.76
N VAL A 210 19.11 21.34 -2.11
CA VAL A 210 19.66 20.81 -0.84
C VAL A 210 21.07 20.24 -1.02
N ALA A 211 21.40 19.71 -2.21
CA ALA A 211 22.75 19.24 -2.51
C ALA A 211 23.75 20.40 -2.71
N LEU A 212 23.28 21.56 -3.16
CA LEU A 212 24.13 22.73 -3.44
C LEU A 212 24.17 23.70 -2.27
N TYR A 213 23.08 23.90 -1.56
CA TYR A 213 22.92 24.95 -0.55
C TYR A 213 22.61 24.34 0.82
N ARG A 214 23.49 24.60 1.80
CA ARG A 214 23.41 24.05 3.17
C ARG A 214 22.10 24.37 3.90
N HIS A 215 21.46 25.50 3.60
CA HIS A 215 20.26 25.98 4.28
C HIS A 215 18.98 25.82 3.44
N ALA A 216 19.07 25.17 2.28
CA ALA A 216 17.89 24.90 1.48
C ALA A 216 16.92 23.98 2.22
N GLN A 217 15.63 24.35 2.23
CA GLN A 217 14.60 23.54 2.87
C GLN A 217 14.23 22.35 1.99
N PRO A 218 14.18 21.13 2.53
CA PRO A 218 13.73 19.97 1.78
C PRO A 218 12.23 20.03 1.53
N PHE A 219 11.83 19.77 0.28
CA PHE A 219 10.44 19.67 -0.11
C PHE A 219 10.01 18.19 -0.09
N VAL A 220 9.01 17.85 0.72
CA VAL A 220 8.44 16.47 0.84
C VAL A 220 9.54 15.40 0.87
N PRO A 221 10.44 15.40 1.86
CA PRO A 221 11.65 14.57 1.86
C PRO A 221 11.37 13.06 1.84
N ALA A 222 10.25 12.60 2.40
CA ALA A 222 9.82 11.20 2.32
C ALA A 222 9.12 10.85 1.00
N GLY A 223 8.98 11.82 0.08
CA GLY A 223 8.45 11.65 -1.26
C GLY A 223 6.93 11.54 -1.33
N GLN A 224 6.42 11.27 -2.53
CA GLN A 224 4.99 11.16 -2.78
C GLN A 224 4.50 9.72 -2.91
N SER A 225 3.21 9.53 -2.61
CA SER A 225 2.49 8.26 -2.79
C SER A 225 1.11 8.50 -3.37
N THR A 226 0.47 7.42 -3.82
CA THR A 226 -0.91 7.43 -4.33
C THR A 226 -1.64 6.17 -3.93
N GLN A 227 -2.96 6.16 -4.10
CA GLN A 227 -3.83 5.01 -3.84
C GLN A 227 -4.78 4.80 -5.02
N MET A 228 -5.08 3.53 -5.30
CA MET A 228 -6.11 3.08 -6.22
C MET A 228 -7.07 2.12 -5.52
N ILE A 229 -8.35 2.23 -5.84
CA ILE A 229 -9.42 1.33 -5.41
C ILE A 229 -9.46 0.17 -6.39
N ILE A 230 -9.54 -1.05 -5.87
CA ILE A 230 -9.50 -2.30 -6.64
C ILE A 230 -10.84 -3.02 -6.53
N GLY A 231 -11.43 -3.35 -7.67
CA GLY A 231 -12.68 -4.10 -7.73
C GLY A 231 -13.94 -3.25 -7.62
N ALA A 232 -13.84 -1.91 -7.63
CA ALA A 232 -15.00 -1.04 -7.80
C ALA A 232 -15.49 -0.97 -9.25
N THR A 233 -14.61 -1.25 -10.19
CA THR A 233 -14.85 -1.24 -11.65
C THR A 233 -14.18 -2.47 -12.28
N GLY A 234 -14.44 -2.71 -13.58
CA GLY A 234 -14.02 -3.91 -14.29
C GLY A 234 -12.57 -3.91 -14.78
N GLU A 235 -11.68 -3.07 -14.22
CA GLU A 235 -10.28 -3.05 -14.67
C GLU A 235 -9.55 -4.35 -14.36
N SER A 236 -8.74 -4.77 -15.34
CA SER A 236 -7.85 -5.91 -15.20
C SER A 236 -6.61 -5.56 -14.37
N ASP A 237 -5.97 -6.59 -13.78
CA ASP A 237 -4.71 -6.42 -13.05
C ASP A 237 -3.60 -5.90 -13.98
N TYR A 238 -3.63 -6.25 -15.26
CA TYR A 238 -2.70 -5.73 -16.27
C TYR A 238 -2.81 -4.20 -16.44
N GLN A 239 -4.04 -3.67 -16.47
CA GLN A 239 -4.26 -2.22 -16.52
C GLN A 239 -3.76 -1.55 -15.24
N ILE A 240 -4.08 -2.12 -14.08
CA ILE A 240 -3.67 -1.60 -12.76
C ILE A 240 -2.14 -1.57 -12.66
N MET A 241 -1.46 -2.67 -12.99
CA MET A 241 0.00 -2.77 -12.90
C MET A 241 0.72 -1.90 -13.92
N SER A 242 0.17 -1.76 -15.14
CA SER A 242 0.70 -0.85 -16.16
C SER A 242 0.63 0.62 -15.72
N VAL A 243 -0.46 1.02 -15.05
CA VAL A 243 -0.59 2.36 -14.46
C VAL A 243 0.40 2.53 -13.33
N SER A 244 0.56 1.53 -12.44
CA SER A 244 1.50 1.58 -11.34
C SER A 244 2.95 1.71 -11.81
N GLU A 245 3.35 0.93 -12.82
CA GLU A 245 4.67 1.03 -13.45
C GLU A 245 4.93 2.43 -14.02
N ALA A 246 3.94 3.00 -14.72
CA ALA A 246 4.03 4.37 -15.23
C ALA A 246 4.14 5.42 -14.12
N LEU A 247 3.44 5.24 -13.00
CA LEU A 247 3.53 6.12 -11.83
C LEU A 247 4.93 6.06 -11.18
N TYR A 248 5.51 4.89 -11.04
CA TYR A 248 6.90 4.74 -10.57
C TYR A 248 7.91 5.36 -11.53
N GLY A 249 7.75 5.11 -12.82
CA GLY A 249 8.66 5.62 -13.86
C GLY A 249 8.59 7.14 -14.02
N ARG A 250 7.40 7.68 -14.24
CA ARG A 250 7.18 9.10 -14.61
C ARG A 250 7.08 10.05 -13.43
N PHE A 251 6.38 9.63 -12.36
CA PHE A 251 6.12 10.48 -11.20
C PHE A 251 7.05 10.17 -10.02
N LYS A 252 7.95 9.18 -10.16
CA LYS A 252 8.89 8.76 -9.12
C LYS A 252 8.20 8.50 -7.77
N MET A 253 7.00 7.90 -7.84
CA MET A 253 6.25 7.54 -6.64
C MET A 253 7.08 6.68 -5.71
N LYS A 254 6.95 6.88 -4.41
CA LYS A 254 7.56 6.00 -3.40
C LYS A 254 6.72 4.75 -3.19
N ARG A 255 5.40 4.89 -3.29
CA ARG A 255 4.47 3.78 -3.15
C ARG A 255 3.15 4.06 -3.88
N VAL A 256 2.60 3.02 -4.47
CA VAL A 256 1.21 2.91 -4.88
C VAL A 256 0.51 2.00 -3.88
N PHE A 257 -0.59 2.45 -3.31
CA PHE A 257 -1.43 1.65 -2.43
C PHE A 257 -2.61 1.11 -3.22
N TYR A 258 -2.93 -0.15 -2.99
CA TYR A 258 -4.12 -0.82 -3.52
C TYR A 258 -5.09 -1.00 -2.39
N SER A 259 -6.36 -0.68 -2.61
CA SER A 259 -7.42 -0.79 -1.62
C SER A 259 -8.56 -1.59 -2.21
N ALA A 260 -8.80 -2.78 -1.70
CA ALA A 260 -9.96 -3.56 -2.08
C ALA A 260 -11.24 -2.75 -1.78
N TYR A 261 -12.12 -2.69 -2.77
CA TYR A 261 -13.37 -1.96 -2.64
C TYR A 261 -14.28 -2.62 -1.58
N VAL A 262 -14.80 -1.81 -0.69
CA VAL A 262 -15.84 -2.20 0.28
C VAL A 262 -17.14 -1.52 -0.13
N GLY A 263 -18.20 -2.30 -0.39
CA GLY A 263 -19.49 -1.78 -0.76
C GLY A 263 -20.15 -1.00 0.39
N VAL A 264 -20.23 0.32 0.24
CA VAL A 264 -20.85 1.22 1.22
C VAL A 264 -22.08 1.94 0.66
N ASN A 265 -22.25 1.96 -0.65
CA ASN A 265 -23.34 2.63 -1.35
C ASN A 265 -24.02 1.65 -2.32
N GLU A 266 -25.34 1.73 -2.42
CA GLU A 266 -26.12 1.03 -3.43
C GLU A 266 -26.11 1.85 -4.73
N ASP A 267 -25.47 1.33 -5.77
CA ASP A 267 -25.44 1.94 -7.11
C ASP A 267 -25.16 0.83 -8.13
N SER A 268 -25.92 0.83 -9.22
CA SER A 268 -25.82 -0.20 -10.28
C SER A 268 -24.44 -0.25 -10.97
N ARG A 269 -23.63 0.78 -10.83
CA ARG A 269 -22.26 0.87 -11.38
C ARG A 269 -21.20 0.28 -10.46
N LEU A 270 -21.58 -0.09 -9.24
CA LEU A 270 -20.71 -0.66 -8.20
C LEU A 270 -21.09 -2.11 -7.92
N PRO A 271 -20.19 -2.92 -7.38
CA PRO A 271 -20.54 -4.19 -6.79
C PRO A 271 -21.60 -4.01 -5.69
N ALA A 272 -22.53 -4.95 -5.59
CA ALA A 272 -23.62 -4.90 -4.61
C ALA A 272 -23.08 -4.77 -3.18
N VAL A 273 -23.80 -4.05 -2.33
CA VAL A 273 -23.49 -3.95 -0.89
C VAL A 273 -23.51 -5.35 -0.28
N GLY A 274 -22.50 -5.67 0.53
CA GLY A 274 -22.29 -7.02 1.07
C GLY A 274 -21.43 -7.94 0.20
N THR A 275 -21.05 -7.52 -1.03
CA THR A 275 -20.04 -8.25 -1.81
C THR A 275 -18.71 -8.23 -1.05
N MET A 276 -18.10 -9.41 -0.92
CA MET A 276 -16.81 -9.54 -0.23
C MET A 276 -15.72 -8.73 -0.95
N PRO A 277 -14.96 -7.90 -0.21
CA PRO A 277 -13.83 -7.17 -0.79
C PRO A 277 -12.80 -8.13 -1.40
N PRO A 278 -12.24 -7.85 -2.58
CA PRO A 278 -11.28 -8.74 -3.24
C PRO A 278 -9.88 -8.67 -2.61
N LEU A 279 -9.76 -9.05 -1.33
CA LEU A 279 -8.53 -8.91 -0.54
C LEU A 279 -7.38 -9.77 -1.06
N LEU A 280 -7.68 -10.98 -1.58
CA LEU A 280 -6.65 -11.83 -2.17
C LEU A 280 -6.10 -11.23 -3.48
N ARG A 281 -6.96 -10.61 -4.30
CA ARG A 281 -6.53 -9.86 -5.50
C ARG A 281 -5.68 -8.66 -5.11
N GLU A 282 -6.07 -7.91 -4.09
CA GLU A 282 -5.27 -6.81 -3.53
C GLU A 282 -3.88 -7.32 -3.11
N HIS A 283 -3.83 -8.44 -2.40
CA HIS A 283 -2.57 -9.05 -1.97
C HIS A 283 -1.68 -9.44 -3.16
N ARG A 284 -2.22 -10.05 -4.22
CA ARG A 284 -1.48 -10.38 -5.45
C ARG A 284 -0.94 -9.12 -6.14
N LEU A 285 -1.70 -8.03 -6.16
CA LEU A 285 -1.24 -6.75 -6.69
C LEU A 285 -0.06 -6.19 -5.88
N TYR A 286 -0.09 -6.27 -4.54
CA TYR A 286 1.05 -5.88 -3.70
C TYR A 286 2.29 -6.76 -3.94
N GLN A 287 2.12 -8.07 -4.14
CA GLN A 287 3.23 -8.96 -4.48
C GLN A 287 3.84 -8.57 -5.84
N ALA A 288 3.01 -8.31 -6.85
CA ALA A 288 3.45 -7.87 -8.17
C ALA A 288 4.10 -6.48 -8.16
N ASP A 289 3.56 -5.54 -7.38
CA ASP A 289 4.16 -4.22 -7.14
C ASP A 289 5.60 -4.35 -6.63
N TRP A 290 5.80 -5.28 -5.71
CA TRP A 290 7.11 -5.58 -5.17
C TRP A 290 8.08 -6.12 -6.23
N LEU A 291 7.61 -7.00 -7.13
CA LEU A 291 8.40 -7.51 -8.25
C LEU A 291 8.81 -6.40 -9.21
N ILE A 292 7.92 -5.47 -9.53
CA ILE A 292 8.24 -4.33 -10.40
C ILE A 292 9.28 -3.42 -9.74
N ARG A 293 9.10 -3.10 -8.47
CA ARG A 293 9.95 -2.11 -7.77
C ARG A 293 11.35 -2.61 -7.45
N PHE A 294 11.50 -3.88 -7.12
CA PHE A 294 12.76 -4.39 -6.53
C PHE A 294 13.38 -5.54 -7.29
N TYR A 295 12.64 -6.24 -8.14
CA TYR A 295 13.13 -7.40 -8.89
C TYR A 295 13.34 -7.10 -10.38
N GLY A 296 12.99 -5.90 -10.82
CA GLY A 296 13.17 -5.48 -12.20
C GLY A 296 12.19 -6.12 -13.19
N PHE A 297 11.04 -6.62 -12.72
CA PHE A 297 9.96 -7.04 -13.60
C PHE A 297 9.24 -5.84 -14.19
N LYS A 298 8.66 -6.05 -15.36
CA LYS A 298 7.72 -5.12 -16.00
C LYS A 298 6.30 -5.67 -15.93
N ALA A 299 5.30 -4.79 -15.93
CA ALA A 299 3.91 -5.21 -15.95
C ALA A 299 3.60 -6.13 -17.14
N ALA A 300 4.17 -5.84 -18.31
CA ALA A 300 4.02 -6.63 -19.53
C ALA A 300 4.71 -8.01 -19.50
N GLU A 301 5.67 -8.24 -18.58
CA GLU A 301 6.25 -9.57 -18.35
C GLU A 301 5.33 -10.42 -17.46
N LEU A 302 4.72 -9.80 -16.45
CA LEU A 302 3.86 -10.50 -15.48
C LEU A 302 2.49 -10.84 -16.09
N LEU A 303 1.91 -9.93 -16.85
CA LEU A 303 0.55 -10.02 -17.40
C LEU A 303 0.50 -9.57 -18.85
N SER A 304 -0.55 -9.98 -19.57
CA SER A 304 -0.77 -9.61 -20.98
C SER A 304 -2.26 -9.38 -21.25
N LYS A 305 -2.60 -8.92 -22.45
CA LYS A 305 -4.00 -8.80 -22.88
C LYS A 305 -4.73 -10.16 -22.93
N ARG A 306 -3.99 -11.26 -23.17
CA ARG A 306 -4.56 -12.62 -23.20
C ARG A 306 -4.74 -13.20 -21.80
N GLN A 307 -3.88 -12.81 -20.87
CA GLN A 307 -3.94 -13.19 -19.45
C GLN A 307 -3.87 -11.91 -18.61
N PRO A 308 -5.01 -11.19 -18.48
CA PRO A 308 -5.01 -9.85 -17.91
C PRO A 308 -5.04 -9.83 -16.36
N ASN A 309 -5.33 -10.95 -15.71
CA ASN A 309 -5.46 -11.03 -14.25
C ASN A 309 -4.49 -12.04 -13.65
N PHE A 310 -4.04 -11.78 -12.42
CA PHE A 310 -3.20 -12.70 -11.67
C PHE A 310 -3.93 -13.97 -11.29
N ASN A 311 -3.17 -15.05 -11.25
CA ASN A 311 -3.60 -16.29 -10.62
C ASN A 311 -3.77 -16.05 -9.10
N LEU A 312 -4.95 -16.37 -8.58
CA LEU A 312 -5.22 -16.22 -7.14
C LEU A 312 -4.56 -17.34 -6.31
N LEU A 313 -4.24 -18.48 -6.90
CA LEU A 313 -3.66 -19.64 -6.22
C LEU A 313 -2.15 -19.56 -6.08
N LEU A 314 -1.48 -19.08 -7.13
CA LEU A 314 -0.02 -18.91 -7.16
C LEU A 314 0.34 -17.44 -6.94
N ASP A 315 1.41 -17.19 -6.22
CA ASP A 315 1.97 -15.86 -6.18
C ASP A 315 2.45 -15.44 -7.59
N PRO A 316 2.46 -14.14 -7.92
CA PRO A 316 2.78 -13.66 -9.27
C PRO A 316 4.13 -14.12 -9.81
N LYS A 317 5.13 -14.37 -8.94
CA LYS A 317 6.45 -14.83 -9.35
C LYS A 317 6.45 -16.31 -9.70
N CYS A 318 5.76 -17.14 -8.91
CA CYS A 318 5.57 -18.55 -9.20
C CYS A 318 4.75 -18.74 -10.48
N ASP A 319 3.65 -18.01 -10.63
CA ASP A 319 2.80 -18.05 -11.83
C ASP A 319 3.59 -17.65 -13.09
N TRP A 320 4.41 -16.60 -13.00
CA TRP A 320 5.29 -16.20 -14.10
C TRP A 320 6.30 -17.29 -14.44
N ALA A 321 6.98 -17.88 -13.45
CA ALA A 321 8.00 -18.88 -13.66
C ALA A 321 7.45 -20.16 -14.29
N VAL A 322 6.27 -20.62 -13.87
CA VAL A 322 5.59 -21.78 -14.44
C VAL A 322 5.24 -21.56 -15.91
N ARG A 323 4.86 -20.34 -16.29
CA ARG A 323 4.56 -19.96 -17.69
C ARG A 323 5.79 -19.73 -18.55
N HIS A 324 6.99 -19.68 -17.96
CA HIS A 324 8.25 -19.42 -18.65
C HIS A 324 9.30 -20.50 -18.33
N LEU A 325 8.87 -21.76 -18.35
CA LEU A 325 9.76 -22.90 -18.05
C LEU A 325 10.95 -23.01 -18.99
N GLU A 326 10.86 -22.43 -20.19
CA GLU A 326 11.96 -22.33 -21.15
C GLU A 326 13.16 -21.53 -20.63
N THR A 327 12.96 -20.68 -19.63
CA THR A 327 14.05 -19.90 -18.99
C THR A 327 14.72 -20.65 -17.84
N PHE A 328 14.23 -21.83 -17.51
CA PHE A 328 14.68 -22.63 -16.37
C PHE A 328 15.22 -24.03 -16.81
N PRO A 329 16.07 -24.68 -16.01
CA PRO A 329 16.59 -24.24 -14.72
C PRO A 329 17.70 -23.19 -14.83
N VAL A 330 17.80 -22.32 -13.83
CA VAL A 330 18.88 -21.32 -13.70
C VAL A 330 20.04 -21.90 -12.90
N GLU A 331 21.25 -21.90 -13.46
CA GLU A 331 22.46 -22.34 -12.75
C GLU A 331 22.92 -21.26 -11.75
N VAL A 332 22.83 -21.58 -10.46
CA VAL A 332 23.08 -20.62 -9.38
C VAL A 332 24.53 -20.10 -9.37
N MET A 333 25.50 -20.94 -9.83
CA MET A 333 26.90 -20.57 -9.82
C MET A 333 27.26 -19.51 -10.86
N THR A 334 26.54 -19.46 -11.99
CA THR A 334 26.87 -18.60 -13.14
C THR A 334 25.86 -17.52 -13.42
N ALA A 335 24.59 -17.72 -13.07
CA ALA A 335 23.49 -16.79 -13.34
C ALA A 335 23.75 -15.37 -12.82
N ASP A 336 23.35 -14.37 -13.58
CA ASP A 336 23.43 -12.99 -13.11
C ASP A 336 22.43 -12.70 -11.99
N TYR A 337 22.57 -11.53 -11.36
CA TYR A 337 21.73 -11.13 -10.23
C TYR A 337 20.24 -11.07 -10.61
N TYR A 338 19.91 -10.59 -11.80
CA TYR A 338 18.52 -10.44 -12.24
C TYR A 338 17.91 -11.78 -12.65
N GLN A 339 18.69 -12.68 -13.21
CA GLN A 339 18.27 -14.07 -13.47
C GLN A 339 17.93 -14.78 -12.15
N LEU A 340 18.77 -14.63 -11.11
CA LEU A 340 18.47 -15.18 -9.79
C LEU A 340 17.18 -14.59 -9.21
N LEU A 341 16.90 -13.30 -9.42
CA LEU A 341 15.66 -12.68 -8.97
C LEU A 341 14.41 -13.19 -9.70
N ARG A 342 14.53 -13.82 -10.86
CA ARG A 342 13.42 -14.48 -11.57
C ARG A 342 13.00 -15.78 -10.90
N VAL A 343 13.87 -16.44 -10.17
CA VAL A 343 13.63 -17.74 -9.55
C VAL A 343 12.66 -17.63 -8.38
N PRO A 344 11.52 -18.37 -8.35
CA PRO A 344 10.66 -18.48 -7.19
C PRO A 344 11.43 -18.93 -5.93
N GLY A 345 11.13 -18.33 -4.79
CA GLY A 345 11.81 -18.63 -3.54
C GLY A 345 13.18 -17.96 -3.35
N LEU A 346 13.69 -17.19 -4.34
CA LEU A 346 14.86 -16.33 -4.19
C LEU A 346 14.45 -14.87 -4.05
N GLY A 347 14.81 -14.25 -2.93
CA GLY A 347 14.64 -12.84 -2.67
C GLY A 347 15.90 -12.02 -2.96
N VAL A 348 15.79 -10.70 -2.91
CA VAL A 348 16.90 -9.74 -3.10
C VAL A 348 18.11 -10.07 -2.20
N ASN A 349 17.87 -10.38 -0.92
CA ASN A 349 18.92 -10.68 0.02
C ASN A 349 19.60 -12.01 -0.29
N SER A 350 18.83 -13.06 -0.63
CA SER A 350 19.36 -14.37 -1.02
C SER A 350 20.19 -14.27 -2.30
N ALA A 351 19.68 -13.56 -3.33
CA ALA A 351 20.42 -13.35 -4.57
C ALA A 351 21.76 -12.61 -4.34
N ARG A 352 21.76 -11.55 -3.52
CA ARG A 352 23.00 -10.83 -3.16
C ARG A 352 24.00 -11.72 -2.41
N ARG A 353 23.52 -12.54 -1.44
CA ARG A 353 24.36 -13.48 -0.69
C ARG A 353 24.98 -14.53 -1.62
N ILE A 354 24.19 -15.10 -2.53
CA ILE A 354 24.66 -16.05 -3.54
C ILE A 354 25.73 -15.42 -4.42
N CYS A 355 25.48 -14.26 -5.03
CA CYS A 355 26.45 -13.56 -5.88
C CYS A 355 27.76 -13.23 -5.16
N ARG A 356 27.72 -13.02 -3.84
CA ARG A 356 28.91 -12.78 -3.03
C ARG A 356 29.63 -14.10 -2.69
N ALA A 357 28.90 -15.09 -2.19
CA ALA A 357 29.45 -16.32 -1.64
C ALA A 357 30.11 -17.20 -2.73
N ARG A 358 29.53 -17.30 -3.92
CA ARG A 358 30.04 -18.11 -5.03
C ARG A 358 31.40 -17.65 -5.54
N ARG A 359 31.89 -16.45 -5.18
CA ARG A 359 33.24 -15.96 -5.50
C ARG A 359 34.33 -16.66 -4.68
N TYR A 360 33.96 -17.26 -3.56
CA TYR A 360 34.90 -17.89 -2.62
C TYR A 360 34.89 -19.42 -2.69
N GLY A 361 33.94 -20.00 -3.42
CA GLY A 361 33.86 -21.47 -3.58
C GLY A 361 32.53 -21.94 -4.14
N GLY A 362 32.45 -23.24 -4.42
CA GLY A 362 31.23 -23.89 -4.87
C GLY A 362 30.15 -23.91 -3.79
N LEU A 363 28.93 -23.60 -4.15
CA LEU A 363 27.76 -23.64 -3.25
C LEU A 363 27.02 -24.97 -3.39
N ARG A 364 26.43 -25.43 -2.30
CA ARG A 364 25.51 -26.57 -2.25
C ARG A 364 24.09 -26.09 -1.91
N PHE A 365 23.10 -26.95 -2.11
CA PHE A 365 21.71 -26.63 -1.78
C PHE A 365 21.49 -26.29 -0.28
N GLU A 366 22.28 -26.93 0.60
CA GLU A 366 22.28 -26.62 2.04
C GLU A 366 22.75 -25.19 2.32
N ASP A 367 23.72 -24.71 1.56
CA ASP A 367 24.22 -23.33 1.66
C ASP A 367 23.19 -22.35 1.17
N LEU A 368 22.48 -22.65 0.07
CA LEU A 368 21.37 -21.84 -0.43
C LEU A 368 20.28 -21.70 0.62
N LYS A 369 19.93 -22.77 1.32
CA LYS A 369 18.94 -22.74 2.42
C LYS A 369 19.40 -21.82 3.55
N LYS A 370 20.67 -21.91 3.98
CA LYS A 370 21.26 -21.01 5.00
C LYS A 370 21.30 -19.55 4.54
N MET A 371 21.38 -19.30 3.23
CA MET A 371 21.30 -17.94 2.65
C MET A 371 19.89 -17.39 2.55
N GLY A 372 18.87 -18.14 2.98
CA GLY A 372 17.47 -17.71 2.98
C GLY A 372 16.71 -18.03 1.70
N VAL A 373 17.21 -18.97 0.88
CA VAL A 373 16.46 -19.49 -0.26
C VAL A 373 15.36 -20.42 0.21
N VAL A 374 14.13 -20.19 -0.25
CA VAL A 374 12.98 -21.08 0.00
C VAL A 374 13.07 -22.27 -0.97
N LEU A 375 13.88 -23.28 -0.61
CA LEU A 375 14.18 -24.43 -1.49
C LEU A 375 12.92 -25.14 -1.97
N LYS A 376 11.87 -25.26 -1.14
CA LYS A 376 10.59 -25.88 -1.52
C LYS A 376 9.97 -25.26 -2.79
N ARG A 377 10.24 -23.97 -3.06
CA ARG A 377 9.81 -23.29 -4.28
C ARG A 377 10.92 -23.28 -5.34
N ALA A 378 12.16 -23.01 -4.92
CA ALA A 378 13.28 -22.79 -5.85
C ALA A 378 13.76 -24.07 -6.53
N MET A 379 13.62 -25.24 -5.90
CA MET A 379 14.21 -26.51 -6.38
C MET A 379 13.75 -26.95 -7.78
N TYR A 380 12.61 -26.46 -8.23
CA TYR A 380 12.09 -26.76 -9.58
C TYR A 380 12.71 -25.85 -10.65
N PHE A 381 13.37 -24.78 -10.27
CA PHE A 381 13.79 -23.71 -11.16
C PHE A 381 15.30 -23.45 -11.15
N ILE A 382 16.09 -24.20 -10.35
CA ILE A 382 17.53 -24.00 -10.24
C ILE A 382 18.32 -25.30 -10.38
N THR A 383 19.55 -25.14 -10.89
CA THR A 383 20.63 -26.08 -10.70
C THR A 383 21.72 -25.45 -9.83
N CYS A 384 22.51 -26.28 -9.19
CA CYS A 384 23.65 -25.88 -8.39
C CYS A 384 24.83 -26.79 -8.71
N GLN A 385 25.90 -26.25 -9.28
CA GLN A 385 27.04 -27.00 -9.84
C GLN A 385 26.58 -28.06 -10.87
N GLY A 386 25.64 -27.68 -11.75
CA GLY A 386 25.10 -28.55 -12.79
C GLY A 386 24.16 -29.66 -12.27
N ARG A 387 23.82 -29.66 -10.97
CA ARG A 387 22.97 -30.69 -10.37
C ARG A 387 21.60 -30.10 -10.00
N VAL A 388 20.55 -30.91 -10.19
CA VAL A 388 19.22 -30.63 -9.65
C VAL A 388 19.12 -31.09 -8.19
N TYR A 389 18.22 -30.49 -7.41
CA TYR A 389 18.01 -30.88 -6.00
C TYR A 389 17.50 -32.32 -5.87
N MET A 390 16.55 -32.67 -6.73
CA MET A 390 16.02 -34.02 -6.87
C MET A 390 15.59 -34.20 -8.34
N PRO A 391 15.65 -35.41 -8.90
CA PRO A 391 15.11 -35.69 -10.22
C PRO A 391 13.58 -35.44 -10.24
N PHE A 392 13.11 -34.66 -11.21
CA PHE A 392 11.68 -34.43 -11.45
C PHE A 392 11.43 -34.18 -12.94
N ARG A 393 10.18 -34.32 -13.34
CA ARG A 393 9.76 -33.96 -14.70
C ARG A 393 9.56 -32.44 -14.78
N MET A 394 10.24 -31.78 -15.72
CA MET A 394 10.03 -30.37 -16.03
C MET A 394 8.72 -30.22 -16.80
N ASP A 395 7.63 -30.27 -16.06
CA ASP A 395 6.26 -30.23 -16.58
C ASP A 395 5.44 -29.21 -15.78
N GLU A 396 4.69 -28.38 -16.49
CA GLU A 396 3.91 -27.31 -15.89
C GLU A 396 2.92 -27.83 -14.83
N ARG A 397 2.18 -28.89 -15.15
CA ARG A 397 1.19 -29.45 -14.23
C ARG A 397 1.83 -30.02 -12.97
N PHE A 398 2.93 -30.78 -13.14
CA PHE A 398 3.67 -31.34 -12.01
C PHE A 398 4.18 -30.25 -11.08
N ILE A 399 4.83 -29.23 -11.62
CA ILE A 399 5.40 -28.12 -10.84
C ILE A 399 4.26 -27.33 -10.16
N THR A 400 3.21 -26.99 -10.88
CA THR A 400 2.06 -26.25 -10.34
C THR A 400 1.39 -27.03 -9.19
N THR A 401 1.12 -28.30 -9.35
CA THR A 401 0.51 -29.13 -8.29
C THR A 401 1.36 -29.15 -7.03
N ASN A 402 2.70 -29.27 -7.17
CA ASN A 402 3.60 -29.25 -6.03
C ASN A 402 3.69 -27.86 -5.37
N LEU A 403 3.66 -26.79 -6.15
CA LEU A 403 3.66 -25.41 -5.62
C LEU A 403 2.35 -25.12 -4.88
N LEU A 404 1.22 -25.55 -5.38
CA LEU A 404 -0.10 -25.42 -4.73
C LEU A 404 -0.18 -26.22 -3.43
N GLY A 405 0.52 -27.35 -3.33
CA GLY A 405 0.63 -28.13 -2.09
C GLY A 405 1.44 -27.43 -0.98
N LEU A 406 2.17 -26.38 -1.30
CA LEU A 406 2.90 -25.57 -0.32
C LEU A 406 1.95 -24.57 0.33
N LYS A 407 1.95 -24.55 1.67
CA LYS A 407 1.22 -23.55 2.44
C LYS A 407 1.76 -22.15 2.13
N GLU A 408 0.93 -21.33 1.52
CA GLU A 408 1.21 -19.90 1.41
C GLU A 408 0.74 -19.20 2.68
N ARG A 409 1.57 -18.31 3.21
CA ARG A 409 1.20 -17.48 4.34
C ARG A 409 0.51 -16.22 3.83
N LEU A 410 -0.79 -16.14 4.01
CA LEU A 410 -1.58 -14.97 3.63
C LEU A 410 -1.70 -13.98 4.79
N PRO A 411 -1.81 -12.68 4.52
CA PRO A 411 -2.09 -11.68 5.55
C PRO A 411 -3.38 -11.98 6.33
N GLU A 412 -3.39 -11.64 7.61
CA GLU A 412 -4.51 -11.94 8.53
C GLU A 412 -5.85 -11.34 8.06
N ASN A 413 -5.81 -10.14 7.45
CA ASN A 413 -6.99 -9.51 6.88
C ASN A 413 -7.58 -10.29 5.69
N VAL A 414 -6.73 -10.95 4.89
CA VAL A 414 -7.17 -11.83 3.80
C VAL A 414 -7.80 -13.10 4.37
N VAL A 415 -7.21 -13.67 5.42
CA VAL A 415 -7.72 -14.87 6.10
C VAL A 415 -9.04 -14.59 6.82
N ARG A 416 -9.17 -13.43 7.50
CA ARG A 416 -10.37 -13.06 8.23
C ARG A 416 -11.55 -12.63 7.36
N SER A 417 -11.35 -12.45 6.06
CA SER A 417 -12.42 -12.03 5.15
C SER A 417 -13.55 -13.04 4.98
N GLY A 418 -13.46 -14.20 5.66
CA GLY A 418 -14.56 -15.17 5.71
C GLY A 418 -14.70 -16.03 4.45
N ASP A 419 -13.77 -15.94 3.49
CA ASP A 419 -13.64 -16.89 2.40
C ASP A 419 -13.22 -18.24 2.97
N THR A 420 -14.12 -18.83 3.75
CA THR A 420 -13.95 -20.13 4.41
C THR A 420 -13.81 -21.23 3.37
N PHE A 421 -13.11 -22.27 3.73
CA PHE A 421 -12.92 -23.48 2.93
C PHE A 421 -14.21 -23.89 2.21
N ARG A 422 -14.23 -23.70 0.91
CA ARG A 422 -15.23 -24.26 0.04
C ARG A 422 -14.61 -25.48 -0.64
N GLN A 423 -15.33 -26.58 -0.67
CA GLN A 423 -14.90 -27.73 -1.45
C GLN A 423 -14.87 -27.31 -2.93
N LEU A 424 -13.67 -27.29 -3.51
CA LEU A 424 -13.47 -26.91 -4.90
C LEU A 424 -14.10 -27.98 -5.80
N ASN A 425 -14.95 -27.53 -6.72
CA ASN A 425 -15.35 -28.35 -7.82
C ASN A 425 -14.52 -28.01 -9.06
N LEU A 426 -14.58 -28.81 -10.13
CA LEU A 426 -13.75 -28.66 -11.32
C LEU A 426 -13.97 -27.34 -12.08
N PHE A 427 -15.01 -26.59 -11.75
CA PHE A 427 -15.46 -25.36 -12.41
C PHE A 427 -15.42 -24.13 -11.49
N ASP A 428 -14.94 -24.29 -10.24
CA ASP A 428 -14.82 -23.16 -9.32
C ASP A 428 -13.53 -22.39 -9.58
N ASP A 429 -13.64 -21.05 -9.61
CA ASP A 429 -12.49 -20.16 -9.49
C ASP A 429 -11.87 -20.34 -8.10
N PHE A 430 -10.68 -20.86 -8.11
CA PHE A 430 -9.98 -21.38 -6.94
C PHE A 430 -9.63 -20.32 -5.90
N HIS A 431 -10.34 -20.26 -4.79
CA HIS A 431 -10.01 -19.49 -3.59
C HIS A 431 -9.47 -20.41 -2.48
N LEU A 432 -8.19 -20.35 -2.16
CA LEU A 432 -7.57 -21.09 -1.06
C LEU A 432 -7.25 -20.20 0.13
N GLN A 433 -7.65 -20.59 1.33
CA GLN A 433 -7.39 -19.88 2.58
C GLN A 433 -6.52 -20.69 3.55
N MET A 434 -5.66 -19.98 4.32
CA MET A 434 -4.88 -20.57 5.40
C MET A 434 -4.55 -19.58 6.52
N PRO A 435 -4.46 -20.01 7.81
CA PRO A 435 -4.18 -19.14 8.96
C PRO A 435 -2.72 -18.66 9.00
N VAL A 436 -2.49 -17.47 9.59
CA VAL A 436 -1.26 -16.67 9.52
C VAL A 436 -0.65 -16.42 10.90
N GLU A 437 0.67 -16.50 11.02
CA GLU A 437 1.47 -16.15 12.19
C GLU A 437 2.16 -14.78 12.05
N GLN A 438 2.57 -14.16 13.19
CA GLN A 438 3.11 -12.79 13.26
C GLN A 438 4.39 -12.54 12.44
N GLU A 439 5.15 -13.57 12.12
CA GLU A 439 6.39 -13.49 11.34
C GLU A 439 6.17 -13.09 9.87
N ASP A 440 4.97 -13.29 9.35
CA ASP A 440 4.59 -13.03 7.96
C ASP A 440 4.45 -11.56 7.61
N LYS A 441 4.03 -10.73 8.58
CA LYS A 441 4.00 -9.27 8.43
C LYS A 441 5.40 -8.72 8.16
N ARG A 442 6.41 -9.33 8.79
CA ARG A 442 7.83 -8.94 8.65
C ARG A 442 8.39 -9.29 7.27
N GLN A 443 8.00 -10.43 6.71
CA GLN A 443 8.48 -10.89 5.40
C GLN A 443 7.89 -10.09 4.23
N VAL A 444 6.58 -9.78 4.28
CA VAL A 444 5.94 -8.90 3.29
C VAL A 444 6.49 -7.48 3.36
N LEU A 445 6.84 -7.00 4.56
CA LEU A 445 7.40 -5.66 4.77
C LEU A 445 8.89 -5.57 4.48
N THR A 446 9.65 -6.66 4.63
CA THR A 446 11.10 -6.70 4.36
C THR A 446 11.47 -7.19 2.98
N GLY A 447 10.50 -7.63 2.17
CA GLY A 447 10.72 -8.13 0.82
C GLY A 447 11.32 -9.54 0.76
N GLN A 448 11.14 -10.30 1.79
CA GLN A 448 11.41 -11.73 1.79
C GLN A 448 10.09 -12.47 1.49
N LEU A 449 9.82 -12.69 0.22
CA LEU A 449 8.77 -13.61 -0.24
C LEU A 449 9.27 -15.04 -0.23
#